data_d445df77ae23dbc760bd920ff726d49b
#
_entry.id   d445df77ae23dbc760bd920ff726d49b
#
_cell.length_a   1.000
_cell.length_b   1.000
_cell.length_c   1.000
_cell.angle_alpha   90.00
_cell.angle_beta   90.00
_cell.angle_gamma   90.00
#
_symmetry.space_group_name_H-M   'P 1'
#
loop_
_entity.id
_entity.type
_entity.pdbx_description
1 polymer ?
#
loop_
_entity_poly.entity_id
_entity_poly.type
_entity_poly.pdbx_seq_one_letter_code
_entity_poly.pdbx_strand_id
1 'polypeptide(L)'
;MAIRREYIGSGKKFIRYSPEEMADARQTDMLDFLSRKEGFTFIKVGSVYQCNEHDSLIIRGDRQRWYWNSQKLKGLNCIDWLMKIDGMGVQEAFETIIDLSGNIKTEFVKAPEIKNEPKEFHLPPKSETYRNAAAYLTKTRMIDPHIVSYCIKNSYIYQDPVSYTH
;
A
#
# COMPACT_ATOMS: atom_id res chain seq x y z
N MET A 1 0.51 34.16 -2.23
CA MET A 1 1.25 34.29 -0.95
C MET A 1 0.23 34.14 0.18
N ALA A 2 0.19 33.00 0.85
CA ALA A 2 -0.72 32.78 1.99
C ALA A 2 -0.21 33.56 3.20
N ILE A 3 -1.08 34.37 3.82
CA ILE A 3 -0.75 35.16 5.00
C ILE A 3 -0.75 34.20 6.20
N ARG A 4 0.41 33.75 6.65
CA ARG A 4 0.58 33.01 7.91
C ARG A 4 0.04 33.89 9.06
N ARG A 5 -1.06 33.53 9.68
CA ARG A 5 -1.56 34.20 10.88
C ARG A 5 -0.98 33.52 12.11
N GLU A 6 -0.03 34.20 12.74
CA GLU A 6 0.54 33.79 14.03
C GLU A 6 -0.36 34.28 15.16
N TYR A 7 -0.70 33.39 16.09
CA TYR A 7 -1.41 33.72 17.33
C TYR A 7 -0.54 33.38 18.53
N ILE A 8 -0.37 34.30 19.43
CA ILE A 8 0.32 34.10 20.71
C ILE A 8 -0.73 33.92 21.80
N GLY A 9 -0.93 32.67 22.26
CA GLY A 9 -1.78 32.40 23.43
C GLY A 9 -0.99 31.60 24.45
N SER A 10 -1.07 31.99 25.71
CA SER A 10 -0.42 31.31 26.87
C SER A 10 1.07 30.96 26.68
N GLY A 11 1.85 31.82 26.01
CA GLY A 11 3.27 31.64 25.80
C GLY A 11 3.66 30.61 24.70
N LYS A 12 2.70 30.02 24.02
CA LYS A 12 2.92 29.15 22.87
C LYS A 12 2.48 29.83 21.59
N LYS A 13 3.31 29.75 20.56
CA LYS A 13 3.07 30.27 19.23
C LYS A 13 2.22 29.23 18.48
N PHE A 14 1.01 29.59 18.06
CA PHE A 14 0.15 28.75 17.24
C PHE A 14 0.09 29.32 15.83
N ILE A 15 0.40 28.49 14.85
CA ILE A 15 0.25 28.82 13.44
C ILE A 15 -1.07 28.24 12.97
N ARG A 16 -1.92 29.08 12.35
CA ARG A 16 -3.14 28.61 11.69
C ARG A 16 -2.83 28.38 10.22
N TYR A 17 -3.05 27.16 9.79
CA TYR A 17 -3.00 26.79 8.36
C TYR A 17 -4.37 27.01 7.71
N SER A 18 -4.35 27.41 6.45
CA SER A 18 -5.58 27.46 5.66
C SER A 18 -6.10 26.02 5.38
N PRO A 19 -7.40 25.86 5.10
CA PRO A 19 -7.93 24.55 4.69
C PRO A 19 -7.22 23.99 3.44
N GLU A 20 -6.77 24.86 2.54
CA GLU A 20 -6.03 24.49 1.33
C GLU A 20 -4.63 23.95 1.69
N GLU A 21 -3.86 24.65 2.51
CA GLU A 21 -2.55 24.20 3.00
C GLU A 21 -2.65 22.86 3.73
N MET A 22 -3.71 22.67 4.52
CA MET A 22 -3.95 21.40 5.20
C MET A 22 -4.32 20.27 4.22
N ALA A 23 -5.06 20.59 3.16
CA ALA A 23 -5.39 19.60 2.12
C ALA A 23 -4.14 19.19 1.31
N ASP A 24 -3.34 20.16 0.92
CA ASP A 24 -2.10 19.94 0.18
C ASP A 24 -1.09 19.10 0.99
N ALA A 25 -0.90 19.43 2.26
CA ALA A 25 -0.04 18.66 3.14
C ALA A 25 -0.50 17.20 3.32
N ARG A 26 -1.81 16.96 3.32
CA ARG A 26 -2.36 15.59 3.37
C ARG A 26 -2.19 14.82 2.06
N GLN A 27 -2.09 15.53 0.93
CA GLN A 27 -1.93 14.94 -0.40
C GLN A 27 -0.45 14.80 -0.82
N THR A 28 0.48 15.20 0.04
CA THR A 28 1.92 15.05 -0.23
C THR A 28 2.26 13.61 -0.58
N ASP A 29 3.00 13.42 -1.67
CA ASP A 29 3.43 12.11 -2.15
C ASP A 29 4.37 11.44 -1.15
N MET A 30 3.99 10.26 -0.66
CA MET A 30 4.73 9.54 0.37
C MET A 30 6.10 9.05 -0.11
N LEU A 31 6.23 8.67 -1.37
CA LEU A 31 7.51 8.20 -1.94
C LEU A 31 8.51 9.34 -2.00
N ASP A 32 8.08 10.48 -2.54
CA ASP A 32 8.90 11.67 -2.68
C ASP A 32 9.30 12.23 -1.29
N PHE A 33 8.34 12.26 -0.38
CA PHE A 33 8.56 12.68 1.00
C PHE A 33 9.61 11.82 1.71
N LEU A 34 9.48 10.49 1.68
CA LEU A 34 10.42 9.58 2.34
C LEU A 34 11.78 9.57 1.65
N SER A 35 11.83 9.69 0.33
CA SER A 35 13.10 9.78 -0.39
C SER A 35 13.89 11.03 0.00
N ARG A 36 13.21 12.15 0.21
CA ARG A 36 13.87 13.41 0.61
C ARG A 36 14.24 13.47 2.07
N LYS A 37 13.32 13.00 2.93
CA LYS A 37 13.52 13.07 4.38
C LYS A 37 14.48 11.99 4.89
N GLU A 38 14.29 10.75 4.46
CA GLU A 38 15.01 9.57 4.98
C GLU A 38 16.03 9.01 3.99
N GLY A 39 16.01 9.47 2.74
CA GLY A 39 16.86 8.92 1.67
C GLY A 39 16.41 7.54 1.18
N PHE A 40 15.18 7.12 1.49
CA PHE A 40 14.67 5.82 1.09
C PHE A 40 14.45 5.73 -0.41
N THR A 41 14.71 4.54 -0.95
CA THR A 41 14.46 4.22 -2.34
C THR A 41 13.37 3.15 -2.45
N PHE A 42 12.58 3.21 -3.52
CA PHE A 42 11.40 2.35 -3.65
C PHE A 42 11.38 1.64 -4.99
N ILE A 43 10.99 0.38 -4.99
CA ILE A 43 10.70 -0.40 -6.18
C ILE A 43 9.20 -0.70 -6.28
N LYS A 44 8.66 -0.69 -7.49
CA LYS A 44 7.26 -1.02 -7.73
C LYS A 44 7.10 -2.52 -7.86
N VAL A 45 6.29 -3.10 -6.97
CA VAL A 45 5.97 -4.53 -6.95
C VAL A 45 4.45 -4.69 -7.10
N GLY A 46 4.00 -4.98 -8.31
CA GLY A 46 2.57 -5.05 -8.62
C GLY A 46 1.85 -3.73 -8.37
N SER A 47 0.92 -3.70 -7.43
CA SER A 47 0.10 -2.53 -7.08
C SER A 47 0.65 -1.69 -5.92
N VAL A 48 1.84 -2.02 -5.42
CA VAL A 48 2.45 -1.35 -4.26
C VAL A 48 3.89 -0.96 -4.56
N TYR A 49 4.46 -0.13 -3.68
CA TYR A 49 5.88 0.23 -3.68
C TYR A 49 6.52 -0.33 -2.41
N GLN A 50 7.61 -1.05 -2.57
CA GLN A 50 8.40 -1.63 -1.47
C GLN A 50 9.67 -0.82 -1.30
N CYS A 51 10.03 -0.54 -0.04
CA CYS A 51 11.27 0.16 0.30
C CYS A 51 12.45 -0.81 0.18
N ASN A 52 13.56 -0.36 -0.42
CA ASN A 52 14.77 -1.19 -0.57
C ASN A 52 15.54 -1.31 0.74
N GLU A 53 15.57 -0.26 1.54
CA GLU A 53 16.28 -0.21 2.82
C GLU A 53 15.51 -0.95 3.92
N HIS A 54 14.18 -1.01 3.78
CA HIS A 54 13.28 -1.67 4.71
C HIS A 54 12.21 -2.45 3.94
N ASP A 55 12.49 -3.69 3.59
CA ASP A 55 11.62 -4.57 2.79
C ASP A 55 10.22 -4.79 3.39
N SER A 56 10.08 -4.59 4.70
CA SER A 56 8.80 -4.63 5.41
C SER A 56 7.97 -3.34 5.33
N LEU A 57 8.53 -2.25 4.78
CA LEU A 57 7.83 -0.98 4.55
C LEU A 57 7.24 -0.97 3.14
N ILE A 58 5.94 -0.82 3.09
CA ILE A 58 5.16 -0.86 1.85
C ILE A 58 4.31 0.39 1.74
N ILE A 59 4.37 1.06 0.59
CA ILE A 59 3.51 2.17 0.23
C ILE A 59 2.50 1.68 -0.81
N ARG A 60 1.23 2.01 -0.64
CA ARG A 60 0.18 1.62 -1.59
C ARG A 60 0.30 2.39 -2.91
N GLY A 61 -0.35 1.86 -3.95
CA GLY A 61 -0.32 2.46 -5.28
C GLY A 61 -0.91 3.87 -5.36
N ASP A 62 -1.70 4.30 -4.37
CA ASP A 62 -2.18 5.67 -4.21
C ASP A 62 -1.09 6.65 -3.76
N ARG A 63 0.11 6.14 -3.41
CA ARG A 63 1.27 6.90 -2.93
C ARG A 63 1.00 7.74 -1.68
N GLN A 64 0.02 7.33 -0.89
CA GLN A 64 -0.41 7.99 0.34
C GLN A 64 -0.31 7.05 1.53
N ARG A 65 -1.00 5.90 1.47
CA ARG A 65 -1.10 4.94 2.56
C ARG A 65 0.16 4.09 2.66
N TRP A 66 0.61 3.88 3.88
CA TRP A 66 1.80 3.11 4.18
C TRP A 66 1.56 2.06 5.27
N TYR A 67 2.34 1.00 5.22
CA TYR A 67 2.35 -0.11 6.18
C TYR A 67 3.79 -0.50 6.46
N TRP A 68 4.18 -0.49 7.73
CA TRP A 68 5.47 -0.99 8.18
C TRP A 68 5.27 -2.28 8.97
N ASN A 69 5.31 -3.41 8.28
CA ASN A 69 4.91 -4.71 8.82
C ASN A 69 5.75 -5.14 10.03
N SER A 70 7.07 -4.97 10.00
CA SER A 70 7.95 -5.35 11.12
C SER A 70 7.68 -4.54 12.39
N GLN A 71 7.25 -3.29 12.26
CA GLN A 71 6.91 -2.41 13.38
C GLN A 71 5.41 -2.44 13.74
N LYS A 72 4.59 -3.14 12.96
CA LYS A 72 3.12 -3.20 13.11
C LYS A 72 2.46 -1.82 13.07
N LEU A 73 3.05 -0.87 12.34
CA LEU A 73 2.57 0.49 12.17
C LEU A 73 1.95 0.68 10.80
N LYS A 74 0.98 1.58 10.73
CA LYS A 74 0.33 1.98 9.48
C LYS A 74 -0.17 3.42 9.55
N GLY A 75 -0.27 4.07 8.39
CA GLY A 75 -0.79 5.43 8.29
C GLY A 75 -1.44 5.72 6.94
N LEU A 76 -2.09 6.86 6.88
CA LEU A 76 -2.86 7.31 5.73
C LEU A 76 -2.09 8.30 4.84
N ASN A 77 -1.08 8.99 5.42
CA ASN A 77 -0.33 10.03 4.74
C ASN A 77 0.99 10.34 5.48
N CYS A 78 1.73 11.34 4.98
CA CYS A 78 2.99 11.78 5.56
C CYS A 78 2.85 12.36 6.97
N ILE A 79 1.71 12.99 7.30
CA ILE A 79 1.44 13.53 8.64
C ILE A 79 1.40 12.38 9.65
N ASP A 80 0.68 11.30 9.32
CA ASP A 80 0.63 10.11 10.16
C ASP A 80 2.02 9.48 10.37
N TRP A 81 2.89 9.56 9.35
CA TRP A 81 4.27 9.11 9.47
C TRP A 81 5.04 9.91 10.52
N LEU A 82 5.06 11.24 10.37
CA LEU A 82 5.76 12.14 11.28
C LEU A 82 5.27 11.99 12.73
N MET A 83 3.96 11.82 12.90
CA MET A 83 3.39 11.63 14.24
C MET A 83 3.72 10.26 14.86
N LYS A 84 3.72 9.17 14.07
CA LYS A 84 3.86 7.80 14.59
C LYS A 84 5.29 7.31 14.63
N ILE A 85 6.12 7.74 13.69
CA ILE A 85 7.52 7.31 13.59
C ILE A 85 8.44 8.32 14.30
N ASP A 86 8.25 9.61 14.02
CA ASP A 86 9.12 10.66 14.57
C ASP A 86 8.58 11.22 15.90
N GLY A 87 7.36 10.83 16.30
CA GLY A 87 6.76 11.29 17.55
C GLY A 87 6.38 12.78 17.57
N MET A 88 6.28 13.41 16.39
CA MET A 88 6.00 14.84 16.26
C MET A 88 4.55 15.17 16.64
N GLY A 89 4.34 16.39 17.14
CA GLY A 89 3.01 16.94 17.29
C GLY A 89 2.37 17.25 15.93
N VAL A 90 1.04 17.30 15.87
CA VAL A 90 0.31 17.59 14.62
C VAL A 90 0.79 18.88 13.95
N GLN A 91 1.00 19.95 14.74
CA GLN A 91 1.44 21.24 14.21
C GLN A 91 2.85 21.15 13.62
N GLU A 92 3.77 20.52 14.34
CA GLU A 92 5.15 20.33 13.91
C GLU A 92 5.24 19.47 12.65
N ALA A 93 4.39 18.42 12.55
CA ALA A 93 4.29 17.59 11.35
C ALA A 93 3.82 18.41 10.13
N PHE A 94 2.83 19.28 10.30
CA PHE A 94 2.39 20.19 9.23
C PHE A 94 3.50 21.16 8.80
N GLU A 95 4.19 21.79 9.77
CA GLU A 95 5.31 22.69 9.48
C GLU A 95 6.39 21.99 8.66
N THR A 96 6.78 20.79 9.10
CA THR A 96 7.80 19.99 8.41
C THR A 96 7.40 19.67 6.96
N ILE A 97 6.14 19.30 6.73
CA ILE A 97 5.67 19.01 5.36
C ILE A 97 5.63 20.27 4.51
N ILE A 98 5.14 21.37 5.04
CA ILE A 98 5.07 22.64 4.30
C ILE A 98 6.48 23.16 3.96
N ASP A 99 7.44 23.06 4.88
CA ASP A 99 8.82 23.46 4.64
C ASP A 99 9.51 22.57 3.59
N LEU A 100 9.23 21.28 3.61
CA LEU A 100 9.68 20.34 2.57
C LEU A 100 8.96 20.56 1.23
N SER A 101 7.68 20.93 1.24
CA SER A 101 6.85 21.19 0.06
C SER A 101 7.11 22.56 -0.53
N GLY A 102 7.52 23.54 0.26
CA GLY A 102 7.80 24.92 -0.18
C GLY A 102 8.89 25.03 -1.26
N ASN A 103 9.61 23.96 -1.52
CA ASN A 103 10.59 23.82 -2.61
C ASN A 103 10.10 22.96 -3.78
N ILE A 104 8.82 22.54 -3.80
CA ILE A 104 8.33 21.59 -4.81
C ILE A 104 7.10 22.17 -5.51
N LYS A 105 7.31 22.69 -6.70
CA LYS A 105 6.30 22.61 -7.75
C LYS A 105 6.29 21.16 -8.22
N THR A 106 5.49 20.31 -7.58
CA THR A 106 5.21 18.99 -8.09
C THR A 106 4.34 19.13 -9.33
N GLU A 107 4.97 19.18 -10.50
CA GLU A 107 4.29 18.75 -11.70
C GLU A 107 3.96 17.26 -11.46
N PHE A 108 2.69 16.98 -11.19
CA PHE A 108 2.18 15.61 -11.22
C PHE A 108 2.38 15.09 -12.65
N VAL A 109 3.49 14.43 -12.90
CA VAL A 109 3.62 13.56 -14.06
C VAL A 109 2.59 12.45 -13.80
N LYS A 110 1.39 12.61 -14.40
CA LYS A 110 0.40 11.55 -14.46
C LYS A 110 1.14 10.30 -14.93
N ALA A 111 1.31 9.33 -14.01
CA ALA A 111 1.85 8.04 -14.42
C ALA A 111 1.03 7.58 -15.62
N PRO A 112 1.67 7.08 -16.70
CA PRO A 112 0.94 6.63 -17.86
C PRO A 112 -0.13 5.65 -17.38
N GLU A 113 -1.39 5.93 -17.67
CA GLU A 113 -2.48 4.98 -17.46
C GLU A 113 -2.09 3.73 -18.24
N ILE A 114 -1.62 2.72 -17.54
CA ILE A 114 -1.53 1.39 -18.12
C ILE A 114 -2.99 1.02 -18.39
N LYS A 115 -3.43 1.20 -19.63
CA LYS A 115 -4.68 0.62 -20.11
C LYS A 115 -4.51 -0.88 -19.90
N ASN A 116 -5.05 -1.37 -18.78
CA ASN A 116 -5.25 -2.79 -18.62
C ASN A 116 -6.30 -3.19 -19.65
N GLU A 117 -5.85 -3.55 -20.84
CA GLU A 117 -6.70 -4.33 -21.73
C GLU A 117 -7.17 -5.53 -20.92
N PRO A 118 -8.46 -5.82 -20.89
CA PRO A 118 -8.97 -6.96 -20.16
C PRO A 118 -8.26 -8.20 -20.72
N LYS A 119 -7.30 -8.74 -19.96
CA LYS A 119 -6.67 -10.01 -20.32
C LYS A 119 -7.77 -11.03 -20.31
N GLU A 120 -8.01 -11.63 -21.49
CA GLU A 120 -8.96 -12.71 -21.62
C GLU A 120 -8.61 -13.81 -20.61
N PHE A 121 -9.51 -14.09 -19.70
CA PHE A 121 -9.29 -15.06 -18.65
C PHE A 121 -9.40 -16.46 -19.25
N HIS A 122 -8.27 -17.12 -19.41
CA HIS A 122 -8.23 -18.53 -19.82
C HIS A 122 -8.12 -19.41 -18.59
N LEU A 123 -9.08 -20.32 -18.44
CA LEU A 123 -9.00 -21.35 -17.41
C LEU A 123 -7.80 -22.26 -17.70
N PRO A 124 -7.00 -22.63 -16.67
CA PRO A 124 -5.92 -23.59 -16.86
C PRO A 124 -6.43 -24.91 -17.45
N PRO A 125 -5.61 -25.62 -18.24
CA PRO A 125 -6.01 -26.90 -18.80
C PRO A 125 -6.28 -27.91 -17.68
N LYS A 126 -7.28 -28.78 -17.87
CA LYS A 126 -7.59 -29.85 -16.92
C LYS A 126 -6.58 -30.98 -17.02
N SER A 127 -6.09 -31.45 -15.88
CA SER A 127 -5.30 -32.67 -15.80
C SER A 127 -6.16 -33.91 -16.06
N GLU A 128 -5.56 -34.95 -16.59
CA GLU A 128 -6.22 -36.26 -16.78
C GLU A 128 -6.52 -36.97 -15.46
N THR A 129 -5.85 -36.56 -14.39
CA THR A 129 -6.00 -37.18 -13.05
C THR A 129 -6.39 -36.14 -12.00
N TYR A 130 -7.14 -36.60 -10.97
CA TYR A 130 -7.58 -35.79 -9.83
C TYR A 130 -6.92 -36.20 -8.52
N ARG A 131 -5.92 -37.13 -8.58
CA ARG A 131 -5.36 -37.78 -7.39
C ARG A 131 -4.79 -36.80 -6.37
N ASN A 132 -4.02 -35.82 -6.81
CA ASN A 132 -3.38 -34.85 -5.90
C ASN A 132 -4.40 -33.91 -5.28
N ALA A 133 -5.33 -33.38 -6.08
CA ALA A 133 -6.40 -32.54 -5.59
C ALA A 133 -7.31 -33.27 -4.59
N ALA A 134 -7.72 -34.50 -4.91
CA ALA A 134 -8.52 -35.33 -4.02
C ALA A 134 -7.77 -35.66 -2.72
N ALA A 135 -6.51 -36.05 -2.78
CA ALA A 135 -5.70 -36.36 -1.61
C ALA A 135 -5.49 -35.12 -0.73
N TYR A 136 -5.23 -33.96 -1.31
CA TYR A 136 -5.10 -32.70 -0.56
C TYR A 136 -6.40 -32.34 0.16
N LEU A 137 -7.53 -32.37 -0.55
CA LEU A 137 -8.82 -32.00 0.02
C LEU A 137 -9.26 -32.94 1.12
N THR A 138 -9.08 -34.26 0.94
CA THR A 138 -9.53 -35.26 1.92
C THR A 138 -8.56 -35.43 3.09
N LYS A 139 -7.24 -35.49 2.84
CA LYS A 139 -6.23 -35.79 3.87
C LYS A 139 -5.71 -34.54 4.60
N THR A 140 -5.51 -33.46 3.86
CA THR A 140 -4.93 -32.22 4.45
C THR A 140 -6.02 -31.28 4.93
N ARG A 141 -7.09 -31.12 4.15
CA ARG A 141 -8.22 -30.23 4.49
C ARG A 141 -9.36 -30.93 5.22
N MET A 142 -9.29 -32.26 5.38
CA MET A 142 -10.27 -33.10 6.08
C MET A 142 -11.71 -32.92 5.58
N ILE A 143 -11.87 -32.63 4.28
CA ILE A 143 -13.20 -32.54 3.66
C ILE A 143 -13.71 -33.95 3.38
N ASP A 144 -15.01 -34.18 3.62
CA ASP A 144 -15.65 -35.46 3.39
C ASP A 144 -15.39 -35.97 1.96
N PRO A 145 -14.91 -37.23 1.80
CA PRO A 145 -14.60 -37.81 0.49
C PRO A 145 -15.80 -37.84 -0.46
N HIS A 146 -17.03 -38.00 0.07
CA HIS A 146 -18.23 -37.98 -0.76
C HIS A 146 -18.50 -36.62 -1.38
N ILE A 147 -18.29 -35.54 -0.60
CA ILE A 147 -18.40 -34.17 -1.11
C ILE A 147 -17.35 -33.90 -2.18
N VAL A 148 -16.09 -34.28 -1.91
CA VAL A 148 -15.00 -34.11 -2.89
C VAL A 148 -15.28 -34.87 -4.19
N SER A 149 -15.75 -36.12 -4.07
CA SER A 149 -16.11 -36.94 -5.25
C SER A 149 -17.27 -36.34 -6.03
N TYR A 150 -18.28 -35.79 -5.35
CA TYR A 150 -19.41 -35.11 -5.97
C TYR A 150 -18.95 -33.87 -6.75
N CYS A 151 -18.10 -33.04 -6.16
CA CYS A 151 -17.57 -31.83 -6.80
C CYS A 151 -16.70 -32.15 -8.04
N ILE A 152 -15.90 -33.21 -7.97
CA ILE A 152 -15.09 -33.66 -9.10
C ILE A 152 -15.99 -34.17 -10.25
N LYS A 153 -16.97 -35.04 -9.94
CA LYS A 153 -17.91 -35.58 -10.93
C LYS A 153 -18.71 -34.52 -11.67
N ASN A 154 -19.07 -33.45 -10.95
CA ASN A 154 -19.82 -32.32 -11.53
C ASN A 154 -18.91 -31.23 -12.11
N SER A 155 -17.59 -31.45 -12.20
CA SER A 155 -16.61 -30.49 -12.71
C SER A 155 -16.56 -29.14 -11.97
N TYR A 156 -16.98 -29.09 -10.70
CA TYR A 156 -16.84 -27.92 -9.84
C TYR A 156 -15.40 -27.75 -9.36
N ILE A 157 -14.65 -28.84 -9.29
CA ILE A 157 -13.24 -28.89 -8.96
C ILE A 157 -12.52 -29.68 -10.03
N TYR A 158 -11.37 -29.19 -10.45
CA TYR A 158 -10.45 -29.90 -11.33
C TYR A 158 -9.01 -29.65 -10.92
N GLN A 159 -8.12 -30.52 -11.36
CA GLN A 159 -6.68 -30.40 -11.14
C GLN A 159 -6.04 -29.82 -12.38
N ASP A 160 -5.13 -28.85 -12.19
CA ASP A 160 -4.23 -28.35 -13.21
C ASP A 160 -3.04 -29.33 -13.36
N PRO A 161 -2.51 -29.57 -14.59
CA PRO A 161 -1.29 -30.36 -14.79
C PRO A 161 -0.07 -29.82 -14.06
N VAL A 162 -0.01 -28.51 -13.80
CA VAL A 162 1.10 -27.87 -13.09
C VAL A 162 0.85 -27.92 -11.58
N SER A 163 1.17 -29.06 -10.98
CA SER A 163 1.14 -29.20 -9.51
C SER A 163 2.41 -28.59 -8.93
N TYR A 164 2.33 -27.35 -8.45
CA TYR A 164 3.34 -26.82 -7.55
C TYR A 164 3.13 -27.42 -6.16
N THR A 165 3.91 -28.44 -5.84
CA THR A 165 4.10 -28.86 -4.45
C THR A 165 5.19 -27.97 -3.84
N HIS A 166 4.78 -27.02 -3.06
CA HIS A 166 5.64 -26.40 -2.07
C HIS A 166 5.37 -26.98 -0.70
#